data_bdf950a8000d0981fc0391e9254f2e6c
#
_entry.id   bdf950a8000d0981fc0391e9254f2e6c
#
_cell.length_a   1.000
_cell.length_b   1.000
_cell.length_c   1.000
_cell.angle_alpha   90.00
_cell.angle_beta   90.00
_cell.angle_gamma   90.00
#
_symmetry.space_group_name_H-M   'P 1'
#
loop_
_entity.id
_entity.type
_entity.pdbx_description
1 polymer ?
#
loop_
_entity_poly.entity_id
_entity_poly.type
_entity_poly.pdbx_seq_one_letter_code
_entity_poly.pdbx_strand_id
1 'polypeptide(L)'
;HLPFYRQHQRLTDSGINVSRPWLTQLGQQGAGLLEPIYDAQFASIRASRVKAIDETPIKAGRASPGKMKTAYFWPVYGELDEVCFPFFESRRHEHVEAALGLTHTEGAVLLSDGYSAYAQYAEKAKITHAQCWAHTRRGFYEAQAVEPKAAAQALELIGELYEVEAHIRAQQLSGARKL
;
A
#
# COMPACT_ATOMS: atom_id res chain seq x y z
N HIS A 1 -3.38 0.34 -19.85
CA HIS A 1 -4.66 0.01 -19.22
C HIS A 1 -5.79 0.84 -19.85
N LEU A 2 -6.83 0.19 -20.40
CA LEU A 2 -7.96 0.86 -21.06
C LEU A 2 -9.26 0.61 -20.27
N PRO A 3 -10.01 1.67 -19.93
CA PRO A 3 -11.34 1.53 -19.36
C PRO A 3 -12.28 0.73 -20.27
N PHE A 4 -13.26 0.03 -19.71
CA PHE A 4 -14.18 -0.82 -20.48
C PHE A 4 -14.89 -0.07 -21.63
N TYR A 5 -15.25 1.20 -21.44
CA TYR A 5 -15.88 1.96 -22.50
C TYR A 5 -14.97 2.18 -23.72
N ARG A 6 -13.65 2.36 -23.50
CA ARG A 6 -12.66 2.48 -24.59
C ARG A 6 -12.39 1.12 -25.25
N GLN A 7 -12.40 0.04 -24.48
CA GLN A 7 -12.31 -1.31 -25.04
C GLN A 7 -13.53 -1.62 -25.90
N HIS A 8 -14.73 -1.29 -25.43
CA HIS A 8 -15.96 -1.40 -26.19
C HIS A 8 -15.86 -0.63 -27.52
N GLN A 9 -15.41 0.64 -27.47
CA GLN A 9 -15.26 1.45 -28.69
C GLN A 9 -14.32 0.77 -29.70
N ARG A 10 -13.15 0.29 -29.25
CA ARG A 10 -12.21 -0.42 -30.11
C ARG A 10 -12.81 -1.68 -30.74
N LEU A 11 -13.55 -2.46 -29.98
CA LEU A 11 -14.23 -3.64 -30.51
C LEU A 11 -15.25 -3.26 -31.58
N THR A 12 -16.04 -2.23 -31.33
CA THR A 12 -17.02 -1.70 -32.29
C THR A 12 -16.33 -1.21 -33.57
N ASP A 13 -15.24 -0.45 -33.46
CA ASP A 13 -14.46 0.05 -34.58
C ASP A 13 -13.83 -1.10 -35.41
N SER A 14 -13.57 -2.24 -34.76
CA SER A 14 -13.09 -3.48 -35.38
C SER A 14 -14.21 -4.37 -35.93
N GLY A 15 -15.47 -3.90 -35.93
CA GLY A 15 -16.63 -4.66 -36.44
C GLY A 15 -17.17 -5.71 -35.45
N ILE A 16 -16.69 -5.75 -34.20
CA ILE A 16 -17.15 -6.68 -33.16
C ILE A 16 -18.26 -6.02 -32.34
N ASN A 17 -19.49 -6.46 -32.56
CA ASN A 17 -20.66 -5.93 -31.85
C ASN A 17 -20.91 -6.66 -30.52
N VAL A 18 -20.55 -6.01 -29.42
CA VAL A 18 -20.82 -6.44 -28.05
C VAL A 18 -21.49 -5.30 -27.27
N SER A 19 -22.31 -5.62 -26.29
CA SER A 19 -22.89 -4.59 -25.42
C SER A 19 -21.93 -4.17 -24.31
N ARG A 20 -21.98 -2.89 -23.88
CA ARG A 20 -21.18 -2.42 -22.75
C ARG A 20 -21.46 -3.19 -21.44
N PRO A 21 -22.75 -3.46 -21.07
CA PRO A 21 -23.06 -4.28 -19.91
C PRO A 21 -22.45 -5.67 -19.98
N TRP A 22 -22.51 -6.34 -21.15
CA TRP A 22 -21.90 -7.67 -21.32
C TRP A 22 -20.40 -7.64 -21.11
N LEU A 23 -19.69 -6.66 -21.70
CA LEU A 23 -18.24 -6.51 -21.53
C LEU A 23 -17.86 -6.25 -20.07
N THR A 24 -18.65 -5.42 -19.36
CA THR A 24 -18.44 -5.17 -17.94
C THR A 24 -18.65 -6.43 -17.11
N GLN A 25 -19.73 -7.19 -17.39
CA GLN A 25 -20.03 -8.44 -16.71
C GLN A 25 -18.92 -9.48 -16.94
N LEU A 26 -18.43 -9.61 -18.18
CA LEU A 26 -17.32 -10.50 -18.50
C LEU A 26 -16.05 -10.14 -17.71
N GLY A 27 -15.74 -8.85 -17.61
CA GLY A 27 -14.61 -8.38 -16.80
C GLY A 27 -14.77 -8.67 -15.31
N GLN A 28 -16.00 -8.54 -14.77
CA GLN A 28 -16.30 -8.89 -13.39
C GLN A 28 -16.18 -10.40 -13.13
N GLN A 29 -16.68 -11.22 -14.05
CA GLN A 29 -16.53 -12.68 -13.97
C GLN A 29 -15.05 -13.09 -14.02
N GLY A 30 -14.26 -12.48 -14.94
CA GLY A 30 -12.82 -12.72 -15.02
C GLY A 30 -12.08 -12.30 -13.74
N ALA A 31 -12.44 -11.19 -13.13
CA ALA A 31 -11.89 -10.76 -11.85
C ALA A 31 -12.26 -11.76 -10.72
N GLY A 32 -13.53 -12.25 -10.69
CA GLY A 32 -13.97 -13.24 -9.71
C GLY A 32 -13.20 -14.57 -9.79
N LEU A 33 -12.74 -14.97 -10.97
CA LEU A 33 -11.88 -16.16 -11.11
C LEU A 33 -10.51 -15.98 -10.44
N LEU A 34 -10.04 -14.76 -10.24
CA LEU A 34 -8.78 -14.45 -9.59
C LEU A 34 -8.92 -14.25 -8.07
N GLU A 35 -10.13 -14.15 -7.55
CA GLU A 35 -10.40 -13.94 -6.14
C GLU A 35 -9.71 -14.95 -5.20
N PRO A 36 -9.72 -16.27 -5.48
CA PRO A 36 -9.02 -17.22 -4.62
C PRO A 36 -7.49 -17.01 -4.56
N ILE A 37 -6.89 -16.53 -5.65
CA ILE A 37 -5.46 -16.18 -5.69
C ILE A 37 -5.21 -14.94 -4.84
N TYR A 38 -6.06 -13.92 -4.96
CA TYR A 38 -5.99 -12.72 -4.15
C TYR A 38 -6.12 -13.04 -2.65
N ASP A 39 -7.08 -13.88 -2.27
CA ASP A 39 -7.32 -14.28 -0.89
C ASP A 39 -6.14 -15.07 -0.31
N ALA A 40 -5.56 -15.99 -1.09
CA ALA A 40 -4.38 -16.74 -0.67
C ALA A 40 -3.17 -15.84 -0.48
N GLN A 41 -2.94 -14.90 -1.40
CA GLN A 41 -1.87 -13.91 -1.29
C GLN A 41 -2.08 -12.99 -0.09
N PHE A 42 -3.30 -12.55 0.16
CA PHE A 42 -3.62 -11.68 1.28
C PHE A 42 -3.48 -12.42 2.63
N ALA A 43 -3.84 -13.70 2.69
CA ALA A 43 -3.59 -14.55 3.85
C ALA A 43 -2.09 -14.71 4.14
N SER A 44 -1.25 -14.90 3.10
CA SER A 44 0.21 -14.93 3.21
C SER A 44 0.76 -13.63 3.80
N ILE A 45 0.33 -12.47 3.26
CA ILE A 45 0.72 -11.15 3.77
C ILE A 45 0.34 -10.99 5.25
N ARG A 46 -0.88 -11.38 5.63
CA ARG A 46 -1.33 -11.30 7.03
C ARG A 46 -0.50 -12.16 7.97
N ALA A 47 0.03 -13.28 7.51
CA ALA A 47 0.90 -14.18 8.27
C ALA A 47 2.35 -13.72 8.36
N SER A 48 2.79 -12.77 7.51
CA SER A 48 4.16 -12.25 7.50
C SER A 48 4.55 -11.62 8.82
N ARG A 49 5.81 -11.79 9.24
CA ARG A 49 6.37 -11.11 10.44
C ARG A 49 6.53 -9.63 10.20
N VAL A 50 6.99 -9.23 9.04
CA VAL A 50 7.14 -7.82 8.65
C VAL A 50 6.09 -7.50 7.60
N LYS A 51 5.27 -6.52 7.89
CA LYS A 51 4.25 -6.00 6.98
C LYS A 51 4.45 -4.52 6.79
N ALA A 52 4.22 -4.03 5.57
CA ALA A 52 4.13 -2.60 5.34
C ALA A 52 2.74 -2.23 4.83
N ILE A 53 2.24 -1.07 5.23
CA ILE A 53 0.94 -0.55 4.82
C ILE A 53 1.03 0.95 4.58
N ASP A 54 0.28 1.41 3.61
CA ASP A 54 0.10 2.84 3.30
C ASP A 54 -1.32 3.04 2.77
N GLU A 55 -1.76 4.26 2.56
CA GLU A 55 -3.02 4.54 1.89
C GLU A 55 -2.87 5.53 0.75
N THR A 56 -3.48 5.20 -0.39
CA THR A 56 -3.47 6.04 -1.60
C THR A 56 -4.88 6.49 -1.94
N PRO A 57 -5.15 7.81 -2.00
CA PRO A 57 -6.48 8.30 -2.34
C PRO A 57 -6.80 8.04 -3.82
N ILE A 58 -8.05 7.65 -4.06
CA ILE A 58 -8.60 7.45 -5.39
C ILE A 58 -9.96 8.13 -5.51
N LYS A 59 -10.28 8.65 -6.68
CA LYS A 59 -11.63 9.12 -6.98
C LYS A 59 -12.50 7.95 -7.43
N ALA A 60 -13.43 7.52 -6.58
CA ALA A 60 -14.30 6.38 -6.82
C ALA A 60 -15.74 6.65 -6.34
N GLY A 61 -16.73 6.14 -7.11
CA GLY A 61 -18.13 6.35 -6.82
C GLY A 61 -18.60 7.79 -7.04
N ARG A 62 -19.92 8.01 -6.91
CA ARG A 62 -20.54 9.32 -7.04
C ARG A 62 -20.81 9.92 -5.65
N ALA A 63 -20.37 11.15 -5.42
CA ALA A 63 -20.77 11.95 -4.27
C ALA A 63 -22.04 12.76 -4.58
N SER A 64 -22.09 13.38 -5.78
CA SER A 64 -23.20 14.16 -6.34
C SER A 64 -23.00 14.27 -7.85
N PRO A 65 -23.96 14.82 -8.64
CA PRO A 65 -23.75 15.07 -10.06
C PRO A 65 -22.45 15.84 -10.31
N GLY A 66 -21.56 15.29 -11.15
CA GLY A 66 -20.27 15.88 -11.48
C GLY A 66 -19.17 15.77 -10.41
N LYS A 67 -19.45 15.22 -9.23
CA LYS A 67 -18.46 15.04 -8.15
C LYS A 67 -18.26 13.56 -7.83
N MET A 68 -17.01 13.13 -7.74
CA MET A 68 -16.64 11.79 -7.28
C MET A 68 -16.24 11.82 -5.80
N LYS A 69 -16.60 10.76 -5.06
CA LYS A 69 -16.09 10.52 -3.71
C LYS A 69 -14.59 10.28 -3.74
N THR A 70 -13.89 10.68 -2.68
CA THR A 70 -12.57 10.18 -2.41
C THR A 70 -12.70 8.89 -1.61
N ALA A 71 -12.09 7.83 -2.11
CA ALA A 71 -11.92 6.55 -1.45
C ALA A 71 -10.43 6.21 -1.45
N TYR A 72 -10.04 5.05 -0.94
CA TYR A 72 -8.63 4.72 -0.73
C TYR A 72 -8.34 3.28 -1.11
N PHE A 73 -7.25 3.07 -1.82
CA PHE A 73 -6.56 1.80 -1.80
C PHE A 73 -5.56 1.79 -0.64
N TRP A 74 -5.47 0.65 0.01
CA TRP A 74 -4.55 0.43 1.12
C TRP A 74 -3.54 -0.64 0.73
N PRO A 75 -2.47 -0.29 -0.02
CA PRO A 75 -1.45 -1.27 -0.36
C PRO A 75 -0.86 -1.89 0.90
N VAL A 76 -0.93 -3.20 0.97
CA VAL A 76 -0.35 -4.01 2.06
C VAL A 76 0.69 -4.92 1.46
N TYR A 77 1.89 -4.88 2.00
CA TYR A 77 3.04 -5.65 1.54
C TYR A 77 3.43 -6.71 2.57
N GLY A 78 3.84 -7.88 2.09
CA GLY A 78 4.40 -8.96 2.88
C GLY A 78 5.91 -9.12 2.70
N GLU A 79 6.49 -10.11 3.37
CA GLU A 79 7.95 -10.39 3.35
C GLU A 79 8.44 -11.02 2.05
N LEU A 80 7.56 -11.63 1.25
CA LEU A 80 7.90 -12.35 0.03
C LEU A 80 7.60 -11.52 -1.23
N ASP A 81 7.68 -10.19 -1.12
CA ASP A 81 7.36 -9.24 -2.17
C ASP A 81 5.90 -9.29 -2.66
N GLU A 82 5.00 -9.89 -1.86
CA GLU A 82 3.58 -9.86 -2.16
C GLU A 82 2.99 -8.48 -1.86
N VAL A 83 2.01 -8.08 -2.66
CA VAL A 83 1.23 -6.87 -2.42
C VAL A 83 -0.23 -7.08 -2.74
N CYS A 84 -1.10 -6.63 -1.84
CA CYS A 84 -2.55 -6.55 -2.07
C CYS A 84 -3.02 -5.11 -1.90
N PHE A 85 -4.11 -4.77 -2.59
CA PHE A 85 -4.69 -3.42 -2.58
C PHE A 85 -6.15 -3.47 -2.13
N PRO A 86 -6.46 -3.75 -0.85
CA PRO A 86 -7.82 -3.62 -0.37
C PRO A 86 -8.33 -2.20 -0.56
N PHE A 87 -9.61 -2.10 -0.91
CA PHE A 87 -10.30 -0.86 -1.19
C PHE A 87 -11.26 -0.52 -0.05
N PHE A 88 -11.19 0.73 0.43
CA PHE A 88 -12.12 1.25 1.44
C PHE A 88 -12.63 2.64 1.06
N GLU A 89 -13.84 2.93 1.47
CA GLU A 89 -14.51 4.21 1.15
C GLU A 89 -14.00 5.41 1.96
N SER A 90 -13.14 5.18 2.95
CA SER A 90 -12.64 6.24 3.84
C SER A 90 -11.25 5.90 4.40
N ARG A 91 -10.66 6.86 5.14
CA ARG A 91 -9.37 6.72 5.82
C ARG A 91 -9.55 6.47 7.33
N ARG A 92 -10.57 5.71 7.72
CA ARG A 92 -10.84 5.45 9.14
C ARG A 92 -9.91 4.36 9.70
N HIS A 93 -9.58 4.47 10.99
CA HIS A 93 -8.71 3.51 11.69
C HIS A 93 -9.21 2.05 11.64
N GLU A 94 -10.54 1.83 11.63
CA GLU A 94 -11.16 0.51 11.51
C GLU A 94 -10.73 -0.26 10.25
N HIS A 95 -10.34 0.45 9.18
CA HIS A 95 -9.88 -0.16 7.95
C HIS A 95 -8.49 -0.77 8.06
N VAL A 96 -7.65 -0.28 8.97
CA VAL A 96 -6.34 -0.90 9.27
C VAL A 96 -6.55 -2.31 9.80
N GLU A 97 -7.47 -2.48 10.76
CA GLU A 97 -7.81 -3.77 11.32
C GLU A 97 -8.49 -4.69 10.28
N ALA A 98 -9.40 -4.14 9.47
CA ALA A 98 -10.02 -4.89 8.39
C ALA A 98 -9.00 -5.38 7.34
N ALA A 99 -8.00 -4.56 7.02
CA ALA A 99 -6.94 -4.92 6.10
C ALA A 99 -5.97 -5.95 6.70
N LEU A 100 -5.45 -5.72 7.90
CA LEU A 100 -4.37 -6.53 8.50
C LEU A 100 -4.87 -7.73 9.30
N GLY A 101 -6.13 -7.72 9.78
CA GLY A 101 -6.63 -8.69 10.75
C GLY A 101 -6.07 -8.43 12.15
N LEU A 102 -6.52 -9.19 13.14
CA LEU A 102 -5.99 -9.15 14.51
C LEU A 102 -5.04 -10.30 14.84
N THR A 103 -4.94 -11.29 13.94
CA THR A 103 -3.97 -12.37 14.07
C THR A 103 -2.57 -11.85 13.74
N HIS A 104 -1.63 -12.09 14.61
CA HIS A 104 -0.24 -11.66 14.43
C HIS A 104 0.73 -12.79 14.78
N THR A 105 1.88 -12.77 14.12
CA THR A 105 3.01 -13.63 14.44
C THR A 105 3.78 -12.97 15.59
N GLU A 106 4.24 -13.74 16.55
CA GLU A 106 5.08 -13.23 17.65
C GLU A 106 6.30 -12.47 17.08
N GLY A 107 6.56 -11.28 17.65
CA GLY A 107 7.62 -10.39 17.17
C GLY A 107 7.33 -9.73 15.82
N ALA A 108 6.06 -9.68 15.41
CA ALA A 108 5.69 -9.01 14.16
C ALA A 108 5.93 -7.50 14.21
N VAL A 109 6.24 -6.95 13.03
CA VAL A 109 6.53 -5.53 12.82
C VAL A 109 5.59 -4.98 11.74
N LEU A 110 4.95 -3.85 12.02
CA LEU A 110 4.21 -3.07 11.05
C LEU A 110 5.02 -1.84 10.65
N LEU A 111 5.38 -1.73 9.39
CA LEU A 111 6.02 -0.55 8.81
C LEU A 111 4.96 0.34 8.16
N SER A 112 4.87 1.60 8.55
CA SER A 112 3.94 2.56 7.95
C SER A 112 4.42 3.99 8.13
N ASP A 113 3.62 4.97 7.70
CA ASP A 113 3.84 6.37 8.02
C ASP A 113 3.49 6.70 9.49
N GLY A 114 3.53 7.98 9.84
CA GLY A 114 3.20 8.48 11.19
C GLY A 114 1.71 8.62 11.49
N TYR A 115 0.79 8.09 10.66
CA TYR A 115 -0.64 8.18 10.93
C TYR A 115 -1.02 7.40 12.20
N SER A 116 -1.70 8.09 13.13
CA SER A 116 -2.00 7.58 14.48
C SER A 116 -2.81 6.27 14.52
N ALA A 117 -3.58 5.98 13.46
CA ALA A 117 -4.34 4.74 13.38
C ALA A 117 -3.45 3.49 13.34
N TYR A 118 -2.25 3.59 12.76
CA TYR A 118 -1.29 2.48 12.72
C TYR A 118 -0.68 2.20 14.08
N ALA A 119 -0.36 3.26 14.84
CA ALA A 119 0.14 3.11 16.21
C ALA A 119 -0.91 2.48 17.13
N GLN A 120 -2.17 2.93 17.05
CA GLN A 120 -3.29 2.34 17.80
C GLN A 120 -3.51 0.86 17.45
N TYR A 121 -3.43 0.52 16.15
CA TYR A 121 -3.53 -0.87 15.72
C TYR A 121 -2.38 -1.72 16.28
N ALA A 122 -1.14 -1.23 16.18
CA ALA A 122 0.04 -1.96 16.65
C ALA A 122 -0.01 -2.21 18.17
N GLU A 123 -0.47 -1.24 18.95
CA GLU A 123 -0.70 -1.38 20.38
C GLU A 123 -1.76 -2.46 20.67
N LYS A 124 -2.91 -2.40 19.99
CA LYS A 124 -4.00 -3.38 20.12
C LYS A 124 -3.56 -4.79 19.72
N ALA A 125 -2.81 -4.91 18.63
CA ALA A 125 -2.31 -6.17 18.11
C ALA A 125 -1.04 -6.67 18.85
N LYS A 126 -0.48 -5.88 19.77
CA LYS A 126 0.77 -6.16 20.50
C LYS A 126 1.96 -6.47 19.58
N ILE A 127 2.11 -5.69 18.54
CA ILE A 127 3.21 -5.78 17.57
C ILE A 127 4.06 -4.50 17.59
N THR A 128 5.26 -4.56 17.04
CA THR A 128 6.12 -3.38 16.92
C THR A 128 5.65 -2.49 15.76
N HIS A 129 5.44 -1.20 16.03
CA HIS A 129 5.23 -0.20 14.98
C HIS A 129 6.57 0.43 14.61
N ALA A 130 6.97 0.31 13.35
CA ALA A 130 8.15 0.95 12.79
C ALA A 130 7.71 2.01 11.78
N GLN A 131 8.29 3.21 11.88
CA GLN A 131 7.99 4.29 10.94
C GLN A 131 8.86 4.19 9.68
N CYS A 132 8.25 4.46 8.54
CA CYS A 132 8.92 4.43 7.25
C CYS A 132 9.90 5.61 7.09
N TRP A 133 11.19 5.31 6.93
CA TRP A 133 12.23 6.31 6.72
C TRP A 133 12.01 7.17 5.47
N ALA A 134 11.36 6.65 4.44
CA ALA A 134 11.03 7.43 3.24
C ALA A 134 10.04 8.57 3.55
N HIS A 135 9.03 8.32 4.40
CA HIS A 135 8.10 9.36 4.85
C HIS A 135 8.79 10.36 5.79
N THR A 136 9.59 9.88 6.73
CA THR A 136 10.38 10.73 7.62
C THR A 136 11.32 11.64 6.83
N ARG A 137 12.04 11.08 5.85
CA ARG A 137 12.92 11.83 4.95
C ARG A 137 12.17 12.91 4.17
N ARG A 138 10.98 12.60 3.66
CA ARG A 138 10.15 13.60 2.97
C ARG A 138 9.80 14.77 3.88
N GLY A 139 9.42 14.49 5.14
CA GLY A 139 9.14 15.55 6.13
C GLY A 139 10.32 16.50 6.35
N PHE A 140 11.54 15.95 6.49
CA PHE A 140 12.75 16.78 6.60
C PHE A 140 13.07 17.53 5.29
N TYR A 141 12.84 16.92 4.13
CA TYR A 141 13.02 17.58 2.85
C TYR A 141 12.09 18.80 2.71
N GLU A 142 10.84 18.67 3.09
CA GLU A 142 9.86 19.76 3.07
C GLU A 142 10.19 20.84 4.14
N ALA A 143 10.71 20.44 5.28
CA ALA A 143 11.13 21.35 6.36
C ALA A 143 12.35 22.22 6.00
N GLN A 144 13.11 21.91 4.94
CA GLN A 144 14.24 22.72 4.48
C GLN A 144 13.84 24.18 4.17
N ALA A 145 12.58 24.40 3.78
CA ALA A 145 12.07 25.75 3.51
C ALA A 145 11.98 26.63 4.77
N VAL A 146 11.86 26.02 5.96
CA VAL A 146 11.67 26.72 7.24
C VAL A 146 12.92 26.61 8.11
N GLU A 147 13.51 25.42 8.21
CA GLU A 147 14.66 25.11 9.06
C GLU A 147 15.81 24.44 8.26
N PRO A 148 16.48 25.17 7.37
CA PRO A 148 17.41 24.58 6.39
C PRO A 148 18.58 23.84 7.03
N LYS A 149 19.15 24.35 8.13
CA LYS A 149 20.32 23.73 8.77
C LYS A 149 20.00 22.42 9.46
N ALA A 150 18.95 22.40 10.31
CA ALA A 150 18.53 21.20 11.02
C ALA A 150 18.02 20.13 10.05
N ALA A 151 17.26 20.53 9.03
CA ALA A 151 16.77 19.63 8.00
C ALA A 151 17.91 19.02 7.17
N ALA A 152 18.94 19.79 6.81
CA ALA A 152 20.12 19.29 6.10
C ALA A 152 20.87 18.24 6.92
N GLN A 153 21.11 18.48 8.20
CA GLN A 153 21.76 17.51 9.09
C GLN A 153 20.95 16.20 9.22
N ALA A 154 19.64 16.31 9.38
CA ALA A 154 18.78 15.12 9.44
C ALA A 154 18.80 14.33 8.13
N LEU A 155 18.78 15.01 6.98
CA LEU A 155 18.84 14.36 5.67
C LEU A 155 20.20 13.69 5.42
N GLU A 156 21.30 14.26 5.90
CA GLU A 156 22.63 13.66 5.85
C GLU A 156 22.67 12.35 6.66
N LEU A 157 22.24 12.37 7.93
CA LEU A 157 22.17 11.16 8.76
C LEU A 157 21.28 10.06 8.15
N ILE A 158 20.14 10.45 7.55
CA ILE A 158 19.28 9.49 6.84
C ILE A 158 19.98 8.94 5.59
N GLY A 159 20.78 9.78 4.92
CA GLY A 159 21.62 9.38 3.79
C GLY A 159 22.61 8.27 4.18
N GLU A 160 23.32 8.44 5.29
CA GLU A 160 24.26 7.44 5.83
C GLU A 160 23.56 6.10 6.12
N LEU A 161 22.34 6.11 6.67
CA LEU A 161 21.55 4.89 6.87
C LEU A 161 21.24 4.18 5.54
N TYR A 162 20.91 4.93 4.50
CA TYR A 162 20.67 4.35 3.17
C TYR A 162 21.94 3.81 2.52
N GLU A 163 23.11 4.40 2.77
CA GLU A 163 24.39 3.87 2.30
C GLU A 163 24.70 2.51 2.96
N VAL A 164 24.47 2.38 4.27
CA VAL A 164 24.61 1.10 4.97
C VAL A 164 23.66 0.06 4.37
N GLU A 165 22.39 0.40 4.12
CA GLU A 165 21.41 -0.48 3.51
C GLU A 165 21.82 -0.90 2.08
N ALA A 166 22.34 0.04 1.30
CA ALA A 166 22.86 -0.24 -0.05
C ALA A 166 24.04 -1.21 -0.01
N HIS A 167 24.95 -1.04 0.96
CA HIS A 167 26.07 -1.94 1.18
C HIS A 167 25.61 -3.36 1.55
N ILE A 168 24.67 -3.48 2.48
CA ILE A 168 24.06 -4.77 2.88
C ILE A 168 23.47 -5.49 1.67
N ARG A 169 22.74 -4.76 0.82
CA ARG A 169 22.13 -5.33 -0.41
C ARG A 169 23.18 -5.75 -1.42
N ALA A 170 24.20 -4.92 -1.66
CA ALA A 170 25.24 -5.20 -2.64
C ALA A 170 26.05 -6.45 -2.25
N GLN A 171 26.27 -6.67 -0.96
CA GLN A 171 26.97 -7.83 -0.44
C GLN A 171 26.06 -9.02 -0.10
N GLN A 172 24.76 -8.89 -0.30
CA GLN A 172 23.76 -9.93 0.03
C GLN A 172 23.88 -10.44 1.47
N LEU A 173 24.19 -9.54 2.40
CA LEU A 173 24.34 -9.88 3.82
C LEU A 173 22.99 -10.28 4.43
N SER A 174 23.00 -11.28 5.32
CA SER A 174 21.80 -11.75 6.01
C SER A 174 22.08 -12.10 7.47
N GLY A 175 21.06 -12.09 8.31
CA GLY A 175 21.15 -12.42 9.73
C GLY A 175 22.15 -11.52 10.48
N ALA A 176 22.96 -12.08 11.36
CA ALA A 176 23.94 -11.35 12.18
C ALA A 176 25.01 -10.58 11.36
N ARG A 177 25.19 -10.89 10.09
CA ARG A 177 26.14 -10.16 9.21
C ARG A 177 25.60 -8.81 8.73
N LYS A 178 24.35 -8.47 9.02
CA LYS A 178 23.79 -7.15 8.78
C LYS A 178 24.10 -6.14 9.90
N LEU A 179 24.54 -6.62 11.04
CA LEU A 179 24.90 -5.84 12.22
C LEU A 179 26.40 -5.57 12.25
#